data_9431d880a065f87876aa0f2950743fb4
#
_entry.id   9431d880a065f87876aa0f2950743fb4
#
_cell.length_a   1.000
_cell.length_b   1.000
_cell.length_c   1.000
_cell.angle_alpha   90.00
_cell.angle_beta   90.00
_cell.angle_gamma   90.00
#
_symmetry.space_group_name_H-M   'P 1'
#
loop_
_entity.id
_entity.type
_entity.pdbx_description
1 polymer ?
#
loop_
_entity_poly.entity_id
_entity_poly.type
_entity_poly.pdbx_seq_one_letter_code
_entity_poly.pdbx_strand_id
1 'polypeptide(L)'
;MIVLGIETSCDDTSAAVYNGKRLLANVISTQLVHRKFGGVVPELASRSHIRLILPVIRQTLEQAGLTRSRIDGIAVTYGPGLAGSLLVGLSTAKGMAQSLEVPFIGVNHLEGHIWANRLENERLTPPFIVLIASGGHTQLMQVESWGKYQVLGRTVDDAAGEAFDKVAKILGIGYM
;
A
#
# COMPACT_ATOMS: atom_id res chain seq x y z
N MET A 1 21.40 -1.77 2.36
CA MET A 1 20.55 -0.69 1.82
C MET A 1 19.28 -0.64 2.64
N ILE A 2 18.96 0.51 3.19
CA ILE A 2 17.74 0.75 3.98
C ILE A 2 16.75 1.52 3.13
N VAL A 3 15.58 0.94 2.88
CA VAL A 3 14.53 1.52 2.05
C VAL A 3 13.32 1.85 2.92
N LEU A 4 12.81 3.07 2.79
CA LEU A 4 11.52 3.49 3.33
C LEU A 4 10.45 3.27 2.26
N GLY A 5 9.47 2.41 2.54
CA GLY A 5 8.26 2.23 1.74
C GLY A 5 7.13 3.12 2.24
N ILE A 6 6.37 3.73 1.32
CA ILE A 6 5.22 4.59 1.62
C ILE A 6 4.03 4.14 0.77
N GLU A 7 2.88 3.95 1.42
CA GLU A 7 1.62 3.53 0.77
C GLU A 7 0.47 4.44 1.23
N THR A 8 -0.24 5.02 0.26
CA THR A 8 -1.40 5.90 0.49
C THR A 8 -2.47 5.74 -0.60
N SER A 9 -2.60 4.55 -1.20
CA SER A 9 -3.45 4.38 -2.40
C SER A 9 -4.95 4.46 -2.14
N CYS A 10 -5.41 4.16 -0.93
CA CYS A 10 -6.83 4.13 -0.58
C CYS A 10 -7.10 4.87 0.74
N ASP A 11 -7.42 4.15 1.81
CA ASP A 11 -7.80 4.70 3.12
C ASP A 11 -6.85 4.29 4.25
N ASP A 12 -5.80 3.54 3.94
CA ASP A 12 -4.70 3.25 4.85
C ASP A 12 -3.50 4.15 4.56
N THR A 13 -3.00 4.82 5.60
CA THR A 13 -1.70 5.48 5.55
C THR A 13 -0.67 4.55 6.14
N SER A 14 0.26 4.04 5.36
CA SER A 14 1.28 3.15 5.88
C SER A 14 2.69 3.49 5.45
N ALA A 15 3.64 3.13 6.30
CA ALA A 15 5.05 3.19 6.01
C ALA A 15 5.77 1.97 6.59
N ALA A 16 6.82 1.54 5.89
CA ALA A 16 7.62 0.40 6.29
C ALA A 16 9.11 0.66 6.04
N VAL A 17 9.97 0.04 6.84
CA VAL A 17 11.42 0.07 6.63
C VAL A 17 11.93 -1.34 6.39
N TYR A 18 12.62 -1.51 5.27
CA TYR A 18 13.25 -2.76 4.86
C TYR A 18 14.76 -2.58 4.68
N ASN A 19 15.57 -3.52 5.19
CA ASN A 19 17.04 -3.39 5.16
C ASN A 19 17.72 -4.23 4.06
N GLY A 20 16.98 -4.74 3.11
CA GLY A 20 17.46 -5.63 2.06
C GLY A 20 17.45 -7.12 2.45
N LYS A 21 17.17 -7.44 3.72
CA LYS A 21 17.06 -8.80 4.23
C LYS A 21 15.73 -9.06 4.95
N ARG A 22 15.32 -8.12 5.79
CA ARG A 22 14.09 -8.24 6.60
C ARG A 22 13.38 -6.92 6.75
N LEU A 23 12.10 -7.01 7.02
CA LEU A 23 11.26 -5.90 7.47
C LEU A 23 11.69 -5.51 8.90
N LEU A 24 12.05 -4.24 9.10
CA LEU A 24 12.46 -3.71 10.40
C LEU A 24 11.27 -3.12 11.16
N ALA A 25 10.37 -2.46 10.46
CA ALA A 25 9.14 -1.89 11.00
C ALA A 25 8.09 -1.77 9.90
N ASN A 26 6.81 -1.86 10.29
CA ASN A 26 5.65 -1.59 9.44
C ASN A 26 4.57 -0.96 10.30
N VAL A 27 4.19 0.27 9.98
CA VAL A 27 3.13 1.01 10.68
C VAL A 27 2.02 1.29 9.69
N ILE A 28 0.79 0.92 10.09
CA ILE A 28 -0.43 1.13 9.31
C ILE A 28 -1.39 1.95 10.17
N SER A 29 -1.96 2.98 9.59
CA SER A 29 -2.99 3.82 10.20
C SER A 29 -4.23 3.82 9.32
N THR A 30 -5.22 3.02 9.72
CA THR A 30 -6.51 2.88 9.02
C THR A 30 -7.43 4.05 9.35
N GLN A 31 -8.08 4.59 8.34
CA GLN A 31 -8.95 5.76 8.45
C GLN A 31 -10.39 5.34 8.80
N LEU A 32 -10.67 5.13 10.07
CA LEU A 32 -11.99 4.67 10.55
C LEU A 32 -13.15 5.63 10.24
N VAL A 33 -12.86 6.87 9.83
CA VAL A 33 -13.87 7.88 9.50
C VAL A 33 -14.83 7.42 8.40
N HIS A 34 -14.35 6.59 7.47
CA HIS A 34 -15.12 6.11 6.33
C HIS A 34 -16.27 5.18 6.71
N ARG A 35 -16.20 4.52 7.87
CA ARG A 35 -17.28 3.68 8.41
C ARG A 35 -18.63 4.42 8.52
N LYS A 36 -18.59 5.73 8.80
CA LYS A 36 -19.79 6.56 8.89
C LYS A 36 -20.50 6.79 7.57
N PHE A 37 -19.79 6.60 6.46
CA PHE A 37 -20.28 6.84 5.10
C PHE A 37 -20.59 5.54 4.34
N GLY A 38 -20.31 4.39 4.95
CA GLY A 38 -20.52 3.07 4.31
C GLY A 38 -19.65 2.84 3.08
N GLY A 39 -18.44 3.42 3.07
CA GLY A 39 -17.44 3.28 2.00
C GLY A 39 -16.45 4.44 2.00
N VAL A 40 -15.37 4.28 1.25
CA VAL A 40 -14.30 5.28 1.20
C VAL A 40 -14.76 6.55 0.48
N VAL A 41 -14.56 7.69 1.15
CA VAL A 41 -14.79 9.03 0.58
C VAL A 41 -13.45 9.62 0.15
N PRO A 42 -13.16 9.74 -1.17
CA PRO A 42 -11.82 10.06 -1.68
C PRO A 42 -11.22 11.35 -1.13
N GLU A 43 -12.05 12.40 -0.97
CA GLU A 43 -11.58 13.69 -0.45
C GLU A 43 -11.20 13.60 1.04
N LEU A 44 -11.98 12.87 1.84
CA LEU A 44 -11.65 12.64 3.25
C LEU A 44 -10.40 11.79 3.39
N ALA A 45 -10.23 10.79 2.53
CA ALA A 45 -9.03 9.96 2.50
C ALA A 45 -7.78 10.81 2.25
N SER A 46 -7.79 11.64 1.22
CA SER A 46 -6.67 12.52 0.88
C SER A 46 -6.30 13.48 2.03
N ARG A 47 -7.31 14.11 2.65
CA ARG A 47 -7.10 15.02 3.79
C ARG A 47 -6.55 14.29 5.03
N SER A 48 -6.97 13.05 5.24
CA SER A 48 -6.46 12.22 6.35
C SER A 48 -5.01 11.83 6.11
N HIS A 49 -4.65 11.43 4.88
CA HIS A 49 -3.25 11.15 4.53
C HIS A 49 -2.33 12.34 4.80
N ILE A 50 -2.73 13.57 4.44
CA ILE A 50 -1.93 14.78 4.72
C ILE A 50 -1.61 14.91 6.21
N ARG A 51 -2.55 14.55 7.09
CA ARG A 51 -2.36 14.64 8.54
C ARG A 51 -1.53 13.50 9.10
N LEU A 52 -1.65 12.30 8.53
CA LEU A 52 -1.12 11.06 9.09
C LEU A 52 0.27 10.68 8.56
N ILE A 53 0.61 11.09 7.33
CA ILE A 53 1.80 10.56 6.65
C ILE A 53 3.10 10.82 7.42
N LEU A 54 3.33 12.03 7.90
CA LEU A 54 4.55 12.35 8.66
C LEU A 54 4.59 11.69 10.04
N PRO A 55 3.51 11.69 10.86
CA PRO A 55 3.42 10.88 12.07
C PRO A 55 3.72 9.40 11.84
N VAL A 56 3.11 8.78 10.81
CA VAL A 56 3.32 7.35 10.48
C VAL A 56 4.77 7.09 10.11
N ILE A 57 5.37 7.90 9.24
CA ILE A 57 6.79 7.76 8.87
C ILE A 57 7.70 7.89 10.10
N ARG A 58 7.44 8.88 10.98
CA ARG A 58 8.22 9.06 12.21
C ARG A 58 8.14 7.83 13.10
N GLN A 59 6.93 7.34 13.36
CA GLN A 59 6.71 6.14 14.18
C GLN A 59 7.40 4.91 13.58
N THR A 60 7.36 4.76 12.25
CA THR A 60 8.02 3.66 11.54
C THR A 60 9.55 3.69 11.76
N LEU A 61 10.15 4.87 11.65
CA LEU A 61 11.59 5.03 11.89
C LEU A 61 11.96 4.78 13.36
N GLU A 62 11.15 5.28 14.30
CA GLU A 62 11.33 5.04 15.74
C GLU A 62 11.26 3.54 16.07
N GLN A 63 10.27 2.82 15.55
CA GLN A 63 10.16 1.36 15.72
C GLN A 63 11.32 0.60 15.09
N ALA A 64 11.85 1.08 13.96
CA ALA A 64 13.03 0.50 13.33
C ALA A 64 14.34 0.83 14.06
N GLY A 65 14.32 1.73 15.05
CA GLY A 65 15.51 2.23 15.73
C GLY A 65 16.43 3.06 14.81
N LEU A 66 15.87 3.75 13.84
CA LEU A 66 16.60 4.48 12.81
C LEU A 66 16.26 5.97 12.79
N THR A 67 17.24 6.75 12.38
CA THR A 67 17.02 8.17 12.01
C THR A 67 16.82 8.29 10.50
N ARG A 68 16.19 9.38 10.07
CA ARG A 68 15.96 9.66 8.64
C ARG A 68 17.25 9.68 7.79
N SER A 69 18.37 10.06 8.38
CA SER A 69 19.68 10.08 7.72
C SER A 69 20.26 8.70 7.38
N ARG A 70 19.61 7.63 7.86
CA ARG A 70 20.00 6.25 7.56
C ARG A 70 19.24 5.65 6.38
N ILE A 71 18.29 6.40 5.81
CA ILE A 71 17.54 5.97 4.63
C ILE A 71 18.44 6.08 3.40
N ASP A 72 18.57 4.99 2.64
CA ASP A 72 19.36 4.92 1.41
C ASP A 72 18.49 5.10 0.15
N GLY A 73 17.15 4.97 0.27
CA GLY A 73 16.21 5.12 -0.83
C GLY A 73 14.76 5.09 -0.36
N ILE A 74 13.85 5.60 -1.20
CA ILE A 74 12.42 5.65 -0.91
C ILE A 74 11.65 4.93 -2.01
N ALA A 75 10.74 4.03 -1.62
CA ALA A 75 9.77 3.40 -2.49
C ALA A 75 8.37 3.94 -2.16
N VAL A 76 7.57 4.31 -3.17
CA VAL A 76 6.25 4.87 -2.95
C VAL A 76 5.27 4.34 -3.96
N THR A 77 4.06 4.02 -3.52
CA THR A 77 3.00 3.60 -4.42
C THR A 77 2.55 4.76 -5.30
N TYR A 78 2.59 4.53 -6.63
CA TYR A 78 2.13 5.52 -7.62
C TYR A 78 0.76 5.21 -8.22
N GLY A 79 0.25 4.01 -8.01
CA GLY A 79 -1.02 3.53 -8.55
C GLY A 79 -1.08 2.02 -8.70
N PRO A 80 -2.28 1.47 -9.00
CA PRO A 80 -3.57 2.15 -8.98
C PRO A 80 -4.03 2.57 -7.58
N GLY A 81 -5.00 3.52 -7.53
CA GLY A 81 -5.57 4.03 -6.28
C GLY A 81 -6.26 5.37 -6.45
N LEU A 82 -6.70 5.96 -5.35
CA LEU A 82 -7.34 7.27 -5.33
C LEU A 82 -6.33 8.37 -5.65
N ALA A 83 -6.56 9.11 -6.72
CA ALA A 83 -5.60 10.09 -7.25
C ALA A 83 -5.10 11.09 -6.20
N GLY A 84 -6.01 11.67 -5.40
CA GLY A 84 -5.65 12.61 -4.33
C GLY A 84 -4.83 11.97 -3.21
N SER A 85 -5.14 10.73 -2.85
CA SER A 85 -4.41 9.95 -1.83
C SER A 85 -3.00 9.59 -2.32
N LEU A 86 -2.88 9.08 -3.54
CA LEU A 86 -1.59 8.80 -4.18
C LEU A 86 -0.70 10.04 -4.28
N LEU A 87 -1.28 11.21 -4.61
CA LEU A 87 -0.55 12.46 -4.71
C LEU A 87 0.11 12.86 -3.38
N VAL A 88 -0.54 12.60 -2.24
CA VAL A 88 0.04 12.87 -0.91
C VAL A 88 1.30 12.04 -0.68
N GLY A 89 1.22 10.72 -0.92
CA GLY A 89 2.38 9.82 -0.79
C GLY A 89 3.52 10.20 -1.72
N LEU A 90 3.21 10.39 -3.02
CA LEU A 90 4.20 10.77 -4.03
C LEU A 90 4.90 12.11 -3.73
N SER A 91 4.14 13.13 -3.34
CA SER A 91 4.72 14.44 -3.01
C SER A 91 5.61 14.36 -1.78
N THR A 92 5.19 13.63 -0.76
CA THR A 92 5.99 13.39 0.44
C THR A 92 7.27 12.63 0.12
N ALA A 93 7.18 11.54 -0.64
CA ALA A 93 8.33 10.73 -1.05
C ALA A 93 9.35 11.56 -1.86
N LYS A 94 8.89 12.34 -2.82
CA LYS A 94 9.74 13.23 -3.63
C LYS A 94 10.43 14.29 -2.78
N GLY A 95 9.68 14.97 -1.90
CA GLY A 95 10.23 15.99 -1.01
C GLY A 95 11.28 15.42 -0.05
N MET A 96 11.00 14.23 0.51
CA MET A 96 11.96 13.53 1.38
C MET A 96 13.19 13.08 0.61
N ALA A 97 13.03 12.47 -0.57
CA ALA A 97 14.14 12.01 -1.39
C ALA A 97 15.08 13.17 -1.78
N GLN A 98 14.50 14.30 -2.16
CA GLN A 98 15.26 15.52 -2.46
C GLN A 98 15.99 16.06 -1.23
N SER A 99 15.32 16.11 -0.07
CA SER A 99 15.93 16.63 1.17
C SER A 99 17.03 15.74 1.73
N LEU A 100 16.94 14.42 1.49
CA LEU A 100 17.91 13.43 1.96
C LEU A 100 18.98 13.09 0.91
N GLU A 101 18.83 13.62 -0.30
CA GLU A 101 19.70 13.33 -1.47
C GLU A 101 19.77 11.82 -1.78
N VAL A 102 18.64 11.13 -1.67
CA VAL A 102 18.52 9.69 -1.94
C VAL A 102 17.60 9.43 -3.13
N PRO A 103 17.79 8.32 -3.86
CA PRO A 103 16.90 7.95 -4.94
C PRO A 103 15.50 7.59 -4.43
N PHE A 104 14.48 7.77 -5.28
CA PHE A 104 13.15 7.22 -5.04
C PHE A 104 12.65 6.45 -6.26
N ILE A 105 11.74 5.50 -6.02
CA ILE A 105 11.11 4.69 -7.05
C ILE A 105 9.60 4.61 -6.82
N GLY A 106 8.82 4.70 -7.90
CA GLY A 106 7.39 4.39 -7.89
C GLY A 106 7.15 2.88 -7.96
N VAL A 107 6.23 2.39 -7.12
CA VAL A 107 5.82 0.98 -7.06
C VAL A 107 4.35 0.86 -7.42
N ASN A 108 4.01 -0.16 -8.20
CA ASN A 108 2.62 -0.47 -8.49
C ASN A 108 1.97 -1.12 -7.25
N HIS A 109 0.78 -0.64 -6.85
CA HIS A 109 0.05 -1.10 -5.67
C HIS A 109 -0.21 -2.62 -5.69
N LEU A 110 -0.66 -3.15 -6.84
CA LEU A 110 -0.95 -4.58 -6.97
C LEU A 110 0.32 -5.43 -6.95
N GLU A 111 1.41 -4.91 -7.50
CA GLU A 111 2.72 -5.54 -7.39
C GLU A 111 3.19 -5.57 -5.92
N GLY A 112 2.92 -4.52 -5.15
CA GLY A 112 3.15 -4.49 -3.71
C GLY A 112 2.43 -5.62 -2.98
N HIS A 113 1.16 -5.90 -3.31
CA HIS A 113 0.41 -7.04 -2.77
C HIS A 113 1.04 -8.39 -3.13
N ILE A 114 1.56 -8.55 -4.33
CA ILE A 114 2.24 -9.80 -4.75
C ILE A 114 3.53 -9.97 -3.92
N TRP A 115 4.33 -8.91 -3.81
CA TRP A 115 5.60 -8.94 -3.08
C TRP A 115 5.43 -9.12 -1.57
N ALA A 116 4.31 -8.69 -0.98
CA ALA A 116 4.01 -8.90 0.44
C ALA A 116 4.06 -10.39 0.83
N ASN A 117 3.57 -11.29 -0.05
CA ASN A 117 3.66 -12.73 0.17
C ASN A 117 5.11 -13.24 0.27
N ARG A 118 6.03 -12.59 -0.44
CA ARG A 118 7.46 -12.93 -0.38
C ARG A 118 8.09 -12.55 0.97
N LEU A 119 7.60 -11.49 1.62
CA LEU A 119 8.06 -11.09 2.96
C LEU A 119 7.66 -12.11 4.03
N GLU A 120 6.50 -12.75 3.88
CA GLU A 120 6.01 -13.79 4.80
C GLU A 120 6.59 -15.17 4.48
N ASN A 121 6.84 -15.46 3.20
CA ASN A 121 7.38 -16.72 2.74
C ASN A 121 8.60 -16.51 1.84
N GLU A 122 9.77 -16.48 2.43
CA GLU A 122 11.04 -16.29 1.72
C GLU A 122 11.33 -17.38 0.66
N ARG A 123 10.66 -18.54 0.74
CA ARG A 123 10.80 -19.63 -0.24
C ARG A 123 9.91 -19.45 -1.45
N LEU A 124 8.97 -18.50 -1.43
CA LEU A 124 8.10 -18.23 -2.58
C LEU A 124 8.94 -17.73 -3.76
N THR A 125 8.94 -18.50 -4.83
CA THR A 125 9.68 -18.19 -6.07
C THR A 125 8.78 -18.41 -7.27
N PRO A 126 8.81 -17.54 -8.28
CA PRO A 126 8.12 -17.80 -9.55
C PRO A 126 8.63 -19.06 -10.25
N PRO A 127 7.79 -19.71 -11.12
CA PRO A 127 6.45 -19.26 -11.48
C PRO A 127 5.37 -19.69 -10.47
N PHE A 128 4.33 -18.85 -10.28
CA PHE A 128 3.13 -19.19 -9.48
C PHE A 128 1.91 -18.40 -9.96
N ILE A 129 0.72 -18.83 -9.52
CA ILE A 129 -0.53 -18.12 -9.73
C ILE A 129 -0.87 -17.35 -8.46
N VAL A 130 -1.33 -16.11 -8.62
CA VAL A 130 -1.81 -15.26 -7.51
C VAL A 130 -3.22 -14.78 -7.79
N LEU A 131 -4.08 -14.87 -6.78
CA LEU A 131 -5.37 -14.20 -6.75
C LEU A 131 -5.24 -12.95 -5.90
N ILE A 132 -5.48 -11.79 -6.50
CA ILE A 132 -5.67 -10.54 -5.78
C ILE A 132 -7.16 -10.35 -5.59
N ALA A 133 -7.61 -10.26 -4.33
CA ALA A 133 -9.00 -10.01 -3.95
C ALA A 133 -8.99 -8.90 -2.88
N SER A 134 -9.46 -7.72 -3.24
CA SER A 134 -9.50 -6.54 -2.37
C SER A 134 -10.79 -5.74 -2.57
N GLY A 135 -10.91 -4.61 -1.88
CA GLY A 135 -12.03 -3.69 -2.04
C GLY A 135 -12.19 -3.11 -3.45
N GLY A 136 -11.08 -2.90 -4.16
CA GLY A 136 -11.09 -2.29 -5.50
C GLY A 136 -10.67 -3.21 -6.63
N HIS A 137 -10.10 -4.39 -6.33
CA HIS A 137 -9.53 -5.25 -7.36
C HIS A 137 -9.83 -6.72 -7.09
N THR A 138 -10.25 -7.45 -8.13
CA THR A 138 -10.29 -8.91 -8.13
C THR A 138 -9.73 -9.39 -9.46
N GLN A 139 -8.54 -10.00 -9.40
CA GLN A 139 -7.88 -10.51 -10.61
C GLN A 139 -6.99 -11.70 -10.30
N LEU A 140 -6.95 -12.62 -11.25
CA LEU A 140 -6.06 -13.77 -11.29
C LEU A 140 -4.88 -13.45 -12.18
N MET A 141 -3.67 -13.67 -11.69
CA MET A 141 -2.45 -13.39 -12.43
C MET A 141 -1.48 -14.55 -12.35
N GLN A 142 -0.73 -14.75 -13.43
CA GLN A 142 0.47 -15.57 -13.43
C GLN A 142 1.69 -14.70 -13.20
N VAL A 143 2.50 -15.08 -12.23
CA VAL A 143 3.83 -14.50 -11.99
C VAL A 143 4.84 -15.41 -12.66
N GLU A 144 5.35 -15.00 -13.83
CA GLU A 144 6.36 -15.77 -14.57
C GLU A 144 7.75 -15.62 -13.95
N SER A 145 8.08 -14.40 -13.58
CA SER A 145 9.26 -14.02 -12.81
C SER A 145 8.93 -12.74 -12.02
N TRP A 146 9.75 -12.39 -11.05
CA TRP A 146 9.58 -11.12 -10.33
C TRP A 146 9.65 -9.94 -11.31
N GLY A 147 8.62 -9.09 -11.29
CA GLY A 147 8.46 -7.99 -12.24
C GLY A 147 7.82 -8.35 -13.58
N LYS A 148 7.51 -9.64 -13.84
CA LYS A 148 6.84 -10.09 -15.07
C LYS A 148 5.54 -10.82 -14.74
N TYR A 149 4.44 -10.16 -15.03
CA TYR A 149 3.09 -10.60 -14.66
C TYR A 149 2.19 -10.69 -15.90
N GLN A 150 1.38 -11.75 -15.95
CA GLN A 150 0.34 -11.92 -16.96
C GLN A 150 -1.02 -11.97 -16.27
N VAL A 151 -1.94 -11.09 -16.62
CA VAL A 151 -3.32 -11.15 -16.16
C VAL A 151 -4.04 -12.27 -16.89
N LEU A 152 -4.53 -13.25 -16.16
CA LEU A 152 -5.30 -14.39 -16.68
C LEU A 152 -6.80 -14.10 -16.70
N GLY A 153 -7.29 -13.30 -15.74
CA GLY A 153 -8.67 -12.88 -15.64
C GLY A 153 -8.85 -11.81 -14.58
N ARG A 154 -9.91 -11.06 -14.70
CA ARG A 154 -10.33 -10.04 -13.72
C ARG A 154 -11.84 -10.00 -13.63
N THR A 155 -12.37 -9.49 -12.52
CA THR A 155 -13.79 -9.22 -12.44
C THR A 155 -14.24 -8.27 -13.54
N VAL A 156 -15.46 -8.43 -14.01
CA VAL A 156 -16.09 -7.57 -15.02
C VAL A 156 -17.08 -6.58 -14.42
N ASP A 157 -17.34 -6.71 -13.12
CA ASP A 157 -18.23 -5.85 -12.34
C ASP A 157 -17.59 -5.52 -10.98
N ASP A 158 -18.27 -5.83 -9.87
CA ASP A 158 -17.77 -5.53 -8.52
C ASP A 158 -16.49 -6.32 -8.20
N ALA A 159 -15.58 -5.69 -7.49
CA ALA A 159 -14.52 -6.42 -6.82
C ALA A 159 -15.09 -7.25 -5.65
N ALA A 160 -14.42 -8.33 -5.28
CA ALA A 160 -14.88 -9.23 -4.23
C ALA A 160 -15.13 -8.50 -2.90
N GLY A 161 -14.19 -7.63 -2.47
CA GLY A 161 -14.36 -6.84 -1.25
C GLY A 161 -15.54 -5.88 -1.35
N GLU A 162 -15.73 -5.20 -2.49
CA GLU A 162 -16.89 -4.35 -2.72
C GLU A 162 -18.21 -5.12 -2.65
N ALA A 163 -18.26 -6.34 -3.20
CA ALA A 163 -19.43 -7.22 -3.10
C ALA A 163 -19.73 -7.58 -1.64
N PHE A 164 -18.72 -7.94 -0.85
CA PHE A 164 -18.86 -8.20 0.58
C PHE A 164 -19.40 -6.98 1.33
N ASP A 165 -18.87 -5.79 1.07
CA ASP A 165 -19.33 -4.55 1.72
C ASP A 165 -20.78 -4.23 1.38
N LYS A 166 -21.19 -4.39 0.11
CA LYS A 166 -22.57 -4.21 -0.32
C LYS A 166 -23.54 -5.17 0.40
N VAL A 167 -23.16 -6.45 0.50
CA VAL A 167 -23.96 -7.45 1.22
C VAL A 167 -24.01 -7.16 2.71
N ALA A 168 -22.87 -6.83 3.33
CA ALA A 168 -22.81 -6.48 4.74
C ALA A 168 -23.70 -5.28 5.09
N LYS A 169 -23.74 -4.27 4.21
CA LYS A 169 -24.63 -3.11 4.34
C LYS A 169 -26.09 -3.49 4.25
N ILE A 170 -26.48 -4.37 3.31
CA ILE A 170 -27.87 -4.86 3.16
C ILE A 170 -28.29 -5.62 4.41
N LEU A 171 -27.42 -6.45 4.97
CA LEU A 171 -27.68 -7.25 6.15
C LEU A 171 -27.60 -6.45 7.47
N GLY A 172 -27.15 -5.20 7.45
CA GLY A 172 -26.98 -4.38 8.65
C GLY A 172 -25.87 -4.84 9.60
N ILE A 173 -24.92 -5.67 9.13
CA ILE A 173 -23.83 -6.23 9.96
C ILE A 173 -22.54 -5.40 9.94
N GLY A 174 -22.54 -4.26 9.25
CA GLY A 174 -21.46 -3.31 9.24
C GLY A 174 -20.78 -3.15 7.88
N TYR A 175 -19.60 -2.56 7.92
CA TYR A 175 -18.67 -2.34 6.81
C TYR A 175 -17.31 -2.87 7.26
N MET A 176 -16.64 -3.63 6.44
CA MET A 176 -15.30 -4.16 6.75
C MET A 176 -14.19 -3.16 6.45
#